data_34f02678a4f8d39eae2032d9ec7a0bdf
#
_entry.id   34f02678a4f8d39eae2032d9ec7a0bdf
#
_cell.length_a   1.000
_cell.length_b   1.000
_cell.length_c   1.000
_cell.angle_alpha   90.00
_cell.angle_beta   90.00
_cell.angle_gamma   90.00
#
_symmetry.space_group_name_H-M   'P 1'
#
loop_
_entity.id
_entity.type
_entity.pdbx_description
1 polymer ?
#
loop_
_entity_poly.entity_id
_entity_poly.type
_entity_poly.pdbx_seq_one_letter_code
_entity_poly.pdbx_strand_id
1 'polypeptide(L)'
;MSEIDRRKVLGAAGVAGLAATLPLAPAAAAELKLGPAQPFSFDALKAEAARLVKLPYHPPPQPSPEIMEQLNYEEWGKIRYDTNSAVYATGPQQCPVTFFHLGKFFRKAIQVNLVEGGQAREILYDQSYFDMPADSPARKLARGAGFAGFKLQEPKDGPLDWRTNDWVAFLGASYFRAIGELRQYGLSARGIALDTWQSG
;
A
#
# COMPACT_ATOMS: atom_id res chain seq x y z
N MET A 1 -44.59 47.03 42.43
CA MET A 1 -43.28 46.44 42.14
C MET A 1 -43.43 44.96 42.43
N SER A 2 -43.57 44.14 41.37
CA SER A 2 -43.81 42.70 41.49
C SER A 2 -42.47 41.98 41.28
N GLU A 3 -42.02 41.28 42.32
CA GLU A 3 -40.86 40.44 42.28
C GLU A 3 -41.10 39.25 41.31
N ILE A 4 -40.33 39.15 40.28
CA ILE A 4 -40.33 37.99 39.38
C ILE A 4 -39.55 36.89 40.09
N ASP A 5 -40.26 35.84 40.50
CA ASP A 5 -39.70 34.67 41.15
C ASP A 5 -38.89 33.85 40.13
N ARG A 6 -37.54 33.89 40.27
CA ARG A 6 -36.56 33.21 39.42
C ARG A 6 -36.63 31.69 39.45
N ARG A 7 -37.49 31.10 40.26
CA ARG A 7 -37.63 29.64 40.41
C ARG A 7 -38.64 29.00 39.47
N LYS A 8 -39.37 29.78 38.67
CA LYS A 8 -40.38 29.25 37.71
C LYS A 8 -39.95 29.19 36.26
N VAL A 9 -38.69 29.52 35.93
CA VAL A 9 -38.19 29.52 34.54
C VAL A 9 -37.40 28.24 34.17
N LEU A 10 -37.22 27.28 35.07
CA LEU A 10 -36.47 26.04 34.83
C LEU A 10 -37.33 24.81 34.54
N GLY A 11 -38.54 25.01 34.07
CA GLY A 11 -39.52 23.93 33.88
C GLY A 11 -39.98 23.67 32.43
N ALA A 12 -39.25 24.07 31.41
CA ALA A 12 -39.67 23.75 30.01
C ALA A 12 -38.54 23.86 28.99
N ALA A 13 -37.64 22.91 28.94
CA ALA A 13 -36.88 22.60 27.74
C ALA A 13 -36.07 21.29 27.94
N GLY A 14 -36.75 20.20 28.08
CA GLY A 14 -36.17 18.85 28.13
C GLY A 14 -36.65 18.01 26.96
N VAL A 15 -36.49 18.46 25.71
CA VAL A 15 -36.49 17.55 24.55
C VAL A 15 -35.06 17.11 24.34
N ALA A 16 -34.68 16.07 25.05
CA ALA A 16 -33.44 15.33 24.74
C ALA A 16 -33.61 14.68 23.39
N GLY A 17 -33.03 15.31 22.37
CA GLY A 17 -32.76 14.65 21.08
C GLY A 17 -31.81 13.49 21.32
N LEU A 18 -32.32 12.27 21.35
CA LEU A 18 -31.52 11.07 21.17
C LEU A 18 -30.95 11.12 19.77
N ALA A 19 -29.78 11.75 19.60
CA ALA A 19 -28.93 11.51 18.45
C ALA A 19 -28.48 10.04 18.54
N ALA A 20 -29.18 9.16 17.84
CA ALA A 20 -28.75 7.80 17.63
C ALA A 20 -27.42 7.89 16.87
N THR A 21 -26.31 7.79 17.59
CA THR A 21 -25.01 7.52 17.00
C THR A 21 -25.07 6.10 16.44
N LEU A 22 -25.49 5.98 15.18
CA LEU A 22 -25.29 4.74 14.45
C LEU A 22 -23.80 4.45 14.50
N PRO A 23 -23.38 3.27 15.00
CA PRO A 23 -21.99 2.89 14.87
C PRO A 23 -21.65 2.92 13.37
N LEU A 24 -20.69 3.77 12.96
CA LEU A 24 -20.09 3.61 11.64
C LEU A 24 -19.55 2.18 11.60
N ALA A 25 -20.16 1.34 10.78
CA ALA A 25 -19.58 0.04 10.50
C ALA A 25 -18.17 0.29 9.99
N PRO A 26 -17.14 -0.44 10.50
CA PRO A 26 -15.80 -0.33 9.96
C PRO A 26 -15.90 -0.59 8.45
N ALA A 27 -15.31 0.30 7.64
CA ALA A 27 -15.25 0.09 6.21
C ALA A 27 -14.68 -1.31 5.99
N ALA A 28 -15.44 -2.17 5.30
CA ALA A 28 -14.98 -3.51 5.02
C ALA A 28 -13.67 -3.40 4.24
N ALA A 29 -12.60 -4.03 4.75
CA ALA A 29 -11.33 -4.12 4.05
C ALA A 29 -11.57 -4.62 2.63
N ALA A 30 -10.95 -3.98 1.65
CA ALA A 30 -11.02 -4.47 0.28
C ALA A 30 -10.29 -5.82 0.21
N GLU A 31 -11.01 -6.86 -0.18
CA GLU A 31 -10.42 -8.18 -0.36
C GLU A 31 -9.35 -8.13 -1.47
N LEU A 32 -8.18 -8.73 -1.20
CA LEU A 32 -7.09 -8.76 -2.16
C LEU A 32 -7.50 -9.56 -3.41
N LYS A 33 -7.39 -8.92 -4.56
CA LYS A 33 -7.62 -9.55 -5.86
C LYS A 33 -6.38 -10.33 -6.26
N LEU A 34 -6.54 -11.63 -6.39
CA LEU A 34 -5.46 -12.54 -6.77
C LEU A 34 -5.69 -13.09 -8.17
N GLY A 35 -4.63 -13.18 -8.93
CA GLY A 35 -4.58 -13.87 -10.22
C GLY A 35 -4.76 -15.39 -10.07
N PRO A 36 -4.79 -16.14 -11.18
CA PRO A 36 -4.88 -17.59 -11.15
C PRO A 36 -3.67 -18.20 -10.44
N ALA A 37 -3.90 -19.28 -9.70
CA ALA A 37 -2.84 -20.03 -9.04
C ALA A 37 -1.98 -20.76 -10.07
N GLN A 38 -0.66 -20.72 -9.87
CA GLN A 38 0.32 -21.41 -10.73
C GLN A 38 1.31 -22.19 -9.84
N PRO A 39 1.73 -23.39 -10.23
CA PRO A 39 2.76 -24.11 -9.50
C PRO A 39 4.03 -23.26 -9.34
N PHE A 40 4.59 -23.27 -8.14
CA PHE A 40 5.80 -22.50 -7.84
C PHE A 40 6.90 -23.39 -7.25
N SER A 41 8.12 -23.22 -7.77
CA SER A 41 9.35 -23.66 -7.12
C SER A 41 10.50 -22.70 -7.48
N PHE A 42 11.52 -22.64 -6.62
CA PHE A 42 12.72 -21.84 -6.94
C PHE A 42 13.45 -22.36 -8.19
N ASP A 43 13.41 -23.65 -8.46
CA ASP A 43 14.02 -24.21 -9.66
C ASP A 43 13.27 -23.79 -10.92
N ALA A 44 11.94 -23.77 -10.89
CA ALA A 44 11.12 -23.23 -11.97
C ALA A 44 11.42 -21.73 -12.21
N LEU A 45 11.53 -20.94 -11.12
CA LEU A 45 11.87 -19.51 -11.21
C LEU A 45 13.26 -19.30 -11.84
N LYS A 46 14.27 -20.08 -11.43
CA LYS A 46 15.61 -20.04 -12.02
C LYS A 46 15.62 -20.42 -13.51
N ALA A 47 14.86 -21.46 -13.86
CA ALA A 47 14.72 -21.90 -15.25
C ALA A 47 14.08 -20.81 -16.12
N GLU A 48 13.03 -20.14 -15.60
CA GLU A 48 12.39 -19.02 -16.29
C GLU A 48 13.35 -17.83 -16.45
N ALA A 49 14.10 -17.46 -15.42
CA ALA A 49 15.12 -16.42 -15.52
C ALA A 49 16.18 -16.75 -16.58
N ALA A 50 16.66 -17.99 -16.61
CA ALA A 50 17.61 -18.45 -17.62
C ALA A 50 17.02 -18.45 -19.06
N ARG A 51 15.72 -18.67 -19.20
CA ARG A 51 15.00 -18.55 -20.47
C ARG A 51 14.91 -17.09 -20.91
N LEU A 52 14.54 -16.18 -19.99
CA LEU A 52 14.35 -14.74 -20.29
C LEU A 52 15.66 -14.07 -20.75
N VAL A 53 16.82 -14.45 -20.19
CA VAL A 53 18.13 -13.91 -20.59
C VAL A 53 18.43 -14.14 -22.09
N LYS A 54 17.84 -15.17 -22.69
CA LYS A 54 18.04 -15.48 -24.12
C LYS A 54 17.09 -14.72 -25.06
N LEU A 55 16.16 -13.96 -24.52
CA LEU A 55 15.18 -13.21 -25.29
C LEU A 55 15.55 -11.73 -25.32
N PRO A 56 15.17 -11.01 -26.41
CA PRO A 56 15.25 -9.56 -26.41
C PRO A 56 14.45 -8.96 -25.24
N TYR A 57 15.00 -7.91 -24.63
CA TYR A 57 14.27 -7.19 -23.58
C TYR A 57 13.07 -6.45 -24.16
N HIS A 58 11.91 -6.69 -23.59
CA HIS A 58 10.70 -5.94 -23.87
C HIS A 58 10.30 -5.18 -22.60
N PRO A 59 10.30 -3.84 -22.62
CA PRO A 59 9.88 -3.06 -21.45
C PRO A 59 8.40 -3.35 -21.12
N PRO A 60 8.05 -3.44 -19.82
CA PRO A 60 6.65 -3.60 -19.43
C PRO A 60 5.84 -2.38 -19.86
N PRO A 61 4.52 -2.52 -20.04
CA PRO A 61 3.63 -1.40 -20.32
C PRO A 61 3.85 -0.28 -19.29
N GLN A 62 3.96 0.95 -19.79
CA GLN A 62 4.11 2.13 -18.94
C GLN A 62 2.75 2.83 -18.78
N PRO A 63 2.42 3.34 -17.58
CA PRO A 63 1.28 4.23 -17.41
C PRO A 63 1.44 5.51 -18.25
N SER A 64 0.31 6.23 -18.48
CA SER A 64 0.35 7.51 -19.21
C SER A 64 1.42 8.45 -18.66
N PRO A 65 2.37 8.92 -19.49
CA PRO A 65 3.42 9.86 -19.06
C PRO A 65 2.83 11.13 -18.47
N GLU A 66 1.72 11.63 -18.99
CA GLU A 66 1.07 12.87 -18.55
C GLU A 66 0.53 12.72 -17.12
N ILE A 67 -0.04 11.56 -16.78
CA ILE A 67 -0.51 11.27 -15.42
C ILE A 67 0.70 11.12 -14.49
N MET A 68 1.73 10.42 -14.94
CA MET A 68 2.93 10.18 -14.13
C MET A 68 3.67 11.48 -13.80
N GLU A 69 3.72 12.46 -14.71
CA GLU A 69 4.30 13.78 -14.43
C GLU A 69 3.53 14.55 -13.35
N GLN A 70 2.20 14.39 -13.30
CA GLN A 70 1.37 15.03 -12.28
C GLN A 70 1.52 14.38 -10.90
N LEU A 71 1.92 13.10 -10.83
CA LEU A 71 2.19 12.37 -9.59
C LEU A 71 3.59 12.68 -9.05
N ASN A 72 3.88 13.96 -8.87
CA ASN A 72 5.12 14.43 -8.25
C ASN A 72 5.22 13.96 -6.78
N TYR A 73 6.29 14.34 -6.09
CA TYR A 73 6.55 13.89 -4.72
C TYR A 73 5.42 14.29 -3.75
N GLU A 74 4.86 15.48 -3.90
CA GLU A 74 3.80 16.01 -3.05
C GLU A 74 2.49 15.23 -3.26
N GLU A 75 2.05 15.07 -4.51
CA GLU A 75 0.84 14.34 -4.85
C GLU A 75 0.96 12.86 -4.49
N TRP A 76 2.11 12.26 -4.76
CA TRP A 76 2.40 10.88 -4.37
C TRP A 76 2.38 10.68 -2.86
N GLY A 77 2.88 11.65 -2.09
CA GLY A 77 2.87 11.64 -0.63
C GLY A 77 1.48 11.66 0.00
N LYS A 78 0.44 12.06 -0.75
CA LYS A 78 -0.96 12.05 -0.30
C LYS A 78 -1.63 10.68 -0.46
N ILE A 79 -1.00 9.75 -1.19
CA ILE A 79 -1.53 8.41 -1.44
C ILE A 79 -1.09 7.49 -0.30
N ARG A 80 -2.04 6.88 0.39
CA ARG A 80 -1.81 5.95 1.48
C ARG A 80 -2.36 4.58 1.13
N TYR A 81 -1.64 3.52 1.49
CA TYR A 81 -2.18 2.17 1.38
C TYR A 81 -3.15 1.92 2.55
N ASP A 82 -4.34 1.40 2.26
CA ASP A 82 -5.28 0.97 3.30
C ASP A 82 -4.75 -0.31 3.97
N THR A 83 -4.30 -0.16 5.21
CA THR A 83 -3.72 -1.27 5.97
C THR A 83 -4.72 -2.39 6.29
N ASN A 84 -6.02 -2.15 6.15
CA ASN A 84 -7.02 -3.21 6.25
C ASN A 84 -6.93 -4.19 5.07
N SER A 85 -6.40 -3.75 3.93
CA SER A 85 -6.13 -4.57 2.75
C SER A 85 -4.70 -5.14 2.72
N ALA A 86 -3.93 -5.05 3.83
CA ALA A 86 -2.58 -5.58 3.86
C ALA A 86 -2.58 -7.11 3.75
N VAL A 87 -1.63 -7.65 2.97
CA VAL A 87 -1.35 -9.08 2.98
C VAL A 87 -0.93 -9.46 4.40
N TYR A 88 -1.46 -10.55 4.93
CA TYR A 88 -1.22 -11.00 6.30
C TYR A 88 -1.67 -10.04 7.41
N ALA A 89 -2.58 -9.10 7.14
CA ALA A 89 -3.22 -8.30 8.18
C ALA A 89 -3.87 -9.18 9.26
N THR A 90 -4.39 -10.32 8.84
CA THR A 90 -4.93 -11.39 9.70
C THR A 90 -4.12 -12.69 9.52
N GLY A 91 -4.36 -13.68 10.36
CA GLY A 91 -3.65 -14.97 10.30
C GLY A 91 -2.35 -15.00 11.10
N PRO A 92 -1.57 -16.08 11.00
CA PRO A 92 -0.43 -16.34 11.88
C PRO A 92 0.86 -15.61 11.48
N GLN A 93 0.95 -15.08 10.26
CA GLN A 93 2.15 -14.37 9.79
C GLN A 93 2.33 -13.08 10.59
N GLN A 94 3.56 -12.81 11.03
CA GLN A 94 3.87 -11.72 11.94
C GLN A 94 3.86 -10.36 11.25
N CYS A 95 4.51 -10.24 10.11
CA CYS A 95 4.74 -8.97 9.44
C CYS A 95 3.77 -8.77 8.28
N PRO A 96 2.75 -7.91 8.41
CA PRO A 96 1.87 -7.56 7.29
C PRO A 96 2.64 -6.86 6.17
N VAL A 97 2.11 -6.99 4.93
CA VAL A 97 2.70 -6.39 3.75
C VAL A 97 1.74 -5.38 3.13
N THR A 98 2.24 -4.18 2.87
CA THR A 98 1.54 -3.10 2.17
C THR A 98 2.29 -2.70 0.91
N PHE A 99 1.64 -1.94 0.02
CA PHE A 99 2.22 -1.64 -1.28
C PHE A 99 2.40 -0.13 -1.50
N PHE A 100 3.39 0.21 -2.34
CA PHE A 100 3.57 1.55 -2.85
C PHE A 100 2.83 1.74 -4.17
N HIS A 101 2.18 2.89 -4.29
CA HIS A 101 1.60 3.34 -5.54
C HIS A 101 2.70 3.84 -6.50
N LEU A 102 2.45 3.74 -7.81
CA LEU A 102 3.31 4.36 -8.83
C LEU A 102 3.33 5.88 -8.66
N GLY A 103 4.41 6.52 -9.10
CA GLY A 103 4.59 7.96 -9.07
C GLY A 103 5.64 8.43 -10.07
N LYS A 104 5.82 9.75 -10.21
CA LYS A 104 6.74 10.37 -11.17
C LYS A 104 8.14 9.76 -11.15
N PHE A 105 8.66 9.45 -9.96
CA PHE A 105 10.00 8.88 -9.76
C PHE A 105 10.00 7.35 -9.71
N PHE A 106 8.83 6.71 -9.70
CA PHE A 106 8.65 5.27 -9.57
C PHE A 106 7.60 4.80 -10.59
N ARG A 107 7.96 4.87 -11.88
CA ARG A 107 7.04 4.66 -13.02
C ARG A 107 6.89 3.21 -13.41
N LYS A 108 7.87 2.38 -13.07
CA LYS A 108 7.86 0.95 -13.45
C LYS A 108 7.12 0.15 -12.41
N ALA A 109 6.09 -0.55 -12.85
CA ALA A 109 5.40 -1.51 -12.01
C ALA A 109 6.24 -2.75 -11.77
N ILE A 110 6.16 -3.29 -10.56
CA ILE A 110 6.65 -4.62 -10.23
C ILE A 110 5.49 -5.61 -10.20
N GLN A 111 5.75 -6.84 -10.55
CA GLN A 111 4.82 -7.95 -10.36
C GLN A 111 5.10 -8.60 -9.00
N VAL A 112 4.09 -8.67 -8.15
CA VAL A 112 4.20 -9.27 -6.81
C VAL A 112 3.36 -10.54 -6.79
N ASN A 113 3.96 -11.63 -6.34
CA ASN A 113 3.27 -12.91 -6.22
C ASN A 113 3.23 -13.33 -4.74
N LEU A 114 2.06 -13.73 -4.29
CA LEU A 114 1.86 -14.42 -3.04
C LEU A 114 2.14 -15.91 -3.29
N VAL A 115 3.08 -16.49 -2.52
CA VAL A 115 3.46 -17.89 -2.64
C VAL A 115 3.05 -18.64 -1.38
N GLU A 116 2.11 -19.56 -1.52
CA GLU A 116 1.59 -20.39 -0.43
C GLU A 116 1.34 -21.82 -0.93
N GLY A 117 1.68 -22.81 -0.13
CA GLY A 117 1.43 -24.20 -0.46
C GLY A 117 2.00 -24.68 -1.81
N GLY A 118 3.14 -24.13 -2.24
CA GLY A 118 3.74 -24.45 -3.54
C GLY A 118 3.01 -23.85 -4.75
N GLN A 119 2.14 -22.88 -4.52
CA GLN A 119 1.43 -22.12 -5.56
C GLN A 119 1.78 -20.65 -5.47
N ALA A 120 1.97 -20.01 -6.62
CA ALA A 120 2.11 -18.56 -6.75
C ALA A 120 0.83 -17.96 -7.34
N ARG A 121 0.39 -16.85 -6.79
CA ARG A 121 -0.73 -16.04 -7.32
C ARG A 121 -0.31 -14.59 -7.36
N GLU A 122 -0.45 -13.95 -8.50
CA GLU A 122 -0.19 -12.52 -8.63
C GLU A 122 -1.18 -11.71 -7.79
N ILE A 123 -0.68 -10.73 -7.06
CA ILE A 123 -1.51 -9.73 -6.38
C ILE A 123 -1.83 -8.65 -7.39
N LEU A 124 -3.10 -8.60 -7.82
CA LEU A 124 -3.57 -7.66 -8.83
C LEU A 124 -3.78 -6.29 -8.21
N TYR A 125 -3.30 -5.25 -8.90
CA TYR A 125 -3.52 -3.88 -8.47
C TYR A 125 -5.00 -3.51 -8.53
N ASP A 126 -5.47 -2.83 -7.48
CA ASP A 126 -6.77 -2.16 -7.46
C ASP A 126 -6.66 -0.82 -6.73
N GLN A 127 -7.33 0.21 -7.26
CA GLN A 127 -7.34 1.54 -6.65
C GLN A 127 -7.97 1.55 -5.25
N SER A 128 -8.88 0.62 -4.97
CA SER A 128 -9.54 0.51 -3.66
C SER A 128 -8.60 0.16 -2.52
N TYR A 129 -7.38 -0.28 -2.82
CA TYR A 129 -6.34 -0.52 -1.81
C TYR A 129 -5.68 0.78 -1.32
N PHE A 130 -5.98 1.91 -1.95
CA PHE A 130 -5.32 3.17 -1.64
C PHE A 130 -6.33 4.25 -1.28
N ASP A 131 -6.09 4.87 -0.14
CA ASP A 131 -6.73 6.14 0.22
C ASP A 131 -5.97 7.28 -0.45
N MET A 132 -6.70 8.10 -1.22
CA MET A 132 -6.16 9.23 -1.96
C MET A 132 -7.21 10.32 -2.16
N PRO A 133 -6.82 11.60 -2.29
CA PRO A 133 -7.73 12.71 -2.56
C PRO A 133 -8.64 12.45 -3.77
N ALA A 134 -9.85 13.01 -3.74
CA ALA A 134 -10.82 12.82 -4.81
C ALA A 134 -10.32 13.36 -6.18
N ASP A 135 -9.49 14.39 -6.14
CA ASP A 135 -8.86 15.04 -7.30
C ASP A 135 -7.47 14.48 -7.65
N SER A 136 -7.00 13.45 -6.94
CA SER A 136 -5.69 12.85 -7.20
C SER A 136 -5.54 12.40 -8.65
N PRO A 137 -4.44 12.78 -9.34
CA PRO A 137 -4.15 12.27 -10.68
C PRO A 137 -4.08 10.75 -10.76
N ALA A 138 -3.73 10.08 -9.67
CA ALA A 138 -3.67 8.62 -9.59
C ALA A 138 -5.00 7.94 -9.91
N ARG A 139 -6.13 8.60 -9.66
CA ARG A 139 -7.46 8.07 -9.97
C ARG A 139 -7.72 7.90 -11.46
N LYS A 140 -6.92 8.57 -12.31
CA LYS A 140 -7.00 8.48 -13.76
C LYS A 140 -6.20 7.32 -14.34
N LEU A 141 -5.39 6.62 -13.51
CA LEU A 141 -4.62 5.47 -13.96
C LEU A 141 -5.55 4.30 -14.31
N ALA A 142 -5.18 3.58 -15.36
CA ALA A 142 -5.92 2.41 -15.80
C ALA A 142 -5.95 1.32 -14.71
N ARG A 143 -6.99 0.50 -14.75
CA ARG A 143 -7.02 -0.74 -13.95
C ARG A 143 -5.80 -1.59 -14.31
N GLY A 144 -5.11 -2.11 -13.30
CA GLY A 144 -3.90 -2.90 -13.52
C GLY A 144 -2.63 -2.07 -13.70
N ALA A 145 -2.61 -0.80 -13.27
CA ALA A 145 -1.41 0.05 -13.30
C ALA A 145 -0.20 -0.58 -12.59
N GLY A 146 -0.45 -1.39 -11.55
CA GLY A 146 0.58 -2.10 -10.79
C GLY A 146 1.10 -1.33 -9.58
N PHE A 147 2.03 -1.95 -8.86
CA PHE A 147 2.65 -1.40 -7.66
C PHE A 147 4.08 -0.97 -7.96
N ALA A 148 4.55 0.11 -7.31
CA ALA A 148 5.95 0.54 -7.41
C ALA A 148 6.89 -0.27 -6.50
N GLY A 149 6.36 -0.93 -5.50
CA GLY A 149 7.09 -1.68 -4.50
C GLY A 149 6.19 -2.11 -3.35
N PHE A 150 6.79 -2.60 -2.28
CA PHE A 150 6.08 -3.06 -1.10
C PHE A 150 6.86 -2.77 0.18
N LYS A 151 6.16 -2.84 1.31
CA LYS A 151 6.75 -2.74 2.65
C LYS A 151 6.38 -3.97 3.46
N LEU A 152 7.33 -4.47 4.21
CA LEU A 152 7.08 -5.30 5.37
C LEU A 152 6.85 -4.36 6.56
N GLN A 153 5.72 -4.49 7.21
CA GLN A 153 5.40 -3.72 8.41
C GLN A 153 6.04 -4.34 9.64
N GLU A 154 6.07 -3.60 10.74
CA GLU A 154 6.48 -4.14 12.03
C GLU A 154 5.61 -5.35 12.41
N PRO A 155 6.11 -6.28 13.25
CA PRO A 155 5.34 -7.43 13.71
C PRO A 155 4.05 -7.03 14.43
N LYS A 156 2.96 -7.76 14.19
CA LYS A 156 1.65 -7.51 14.80
C LYS A 156 1.64 -7.63 16.32
N ASP A 157 2.48 -8.47 16.87
CA ASP A 157 2.68 -8.70 18.31
C ASP A 157 3.85 -7.89 18.89
N GLY A 158 4.46 -7.02 18.08
CA GLY A 158 5.52 -6.12 18.50
C GLY A 158 5.00 -4.92 19.33
N PRO A 159 5.92 -4.13 19.90
CA PRO A 159 5.56 -2.98 20.74
C PRO A 159 5.02 -1.78 19.95
N LEU A 160 5.08 -1.80 18.64
CA LEU A 160 4.69 -0.71 17.75
C LEU A 160 3.41 -1.06 16.97
N ASP A 161 2.58 -0.05 16.74
CA ASP A 161 1.45 -0.23 15.82
C ASP A 161 1.97 -0.46 14.40
N TRP A 162 1.86 -1.68 13.91
CA TRP A 162 2.30 -2.07 12.58
C TRP A 162 1.63 -1.29 11.44
N ARG A 163 0.44 -0.73 11.67
CA ARG A 163 -0.30 0.03 10.64
C ARG A 163 0.41 1.32 10.26
N THR A 164 1.18 1.86 11.18
CA THR A 164 1.88 3.14 11.01
C THR A 164 3.40 3.00 10.98
N ASN A 165 3.92 1.80 11.22
CA ASN A 165 5.35 1.54 11.31
C ASN A 165 5.79 0.44 10.34
N ASP A 166 6.63 0.80 9.39
CA ASP A 166 7.29 -0.15 8.49
C ASP A 166 8.67 -0.55 9.04
N TRP A 167 9.05 -1.80 8.78
CA TRP A 167 10.37 -2.35 9.10
C TRP A 167 11.30 -2.31 7.89
N VAL A 168 10.85 -2.85 6.75
CA VAL A 168 11.65 -2.92 5.52
C VAL A 168 10.80 -2.46 4.34
N ALA A 169 11.38 -1.61 3.48
CA ALA A 169 10.76 -1.15 2.26
C ALA A 169 11.57 -1.58 1.03
N PHE A 170 10.87 -2.11 0.03
CA PHE A 170 11.38 -2.42 -1.30
C PHE A 170 10.68 -1.51 -2.31
N LEU A 171 11.46 -0.74 -3.06
CA LEU A 171 10.92 0.20 -4.04
C LEU A 171 11.58 -0.06 -5.40
N GLY A 172 10.75 -0.43 -6.38
CA GLY A 172 11.25 -1.04 -7.61
C GLY A 172 11.75 -2.47 -7.39
N ALA A 173 12.48 -3.02 -8.37
CA ALA A 173 12.90 -4.42 -8.37
C ALA A 173 14.16 -4.71 -7.54
N SER A 174 14.96 -3.70 -7.22
CA SER A 174 16.29 -3.95 -6.65
C SER A 174 16.62 -3.12 -5.40
N TYR A 175 15.97 -1.96 -5.19
CA TYR A 175 16.24 -1.09 -4.07
C TYR A 175 15.50 -1.53 -2.81
N PHE A 176 16.18 -1.55 -1.69
CA PHE A 176 15.56 -1.75 -0.38
C PHE A 176 16.26 -0.94 0.71
N ARG A 177 15.54 -0.70 1.79
CA ARG A 177 16.05 -0.10 3.02
C ARG A 177 15.32 -0.67 4.22
N ALA A 178 16.00 -0.77 5.35
CA ALA A 178 15.43 -1.19 6.61
C ALA A 178 15.52 -0.08 7.65
N ILE A 179 14.61 -0.10 8.62
CA ILE A 179 14.66 0.75 9.81
C ILE A 179 15.46 0.00 10.87
N GLY A 180 16.48 0.67 11.42
CA GLY A 180 17.32 0.12 12.46
C GLY A 180 16.68 0.17 13.85
N GLU A 181 17.36 -0.41 14.83
CA GLU A 181 16.89 -0.51 16.23
C GLU A 181 16.54 0.87 16.84
N LEU A 182 17.29 1.90 16.50
CA LEU A 182 17.04 3.28 16.96
C LEU A 182 15.96 4.03 16.14
N ARG A 183 15.14 3.32 15.41
CA ARG A 183 14.03 3.88 14.60
C ARG A 183 14.48 4.89 13.54
N GLN A 184 15.68 4.82 13.12
CA GLN A 184 16.23 5.60 12.01
C GLN A 184 16.35 4.73 10.77
N TYR A 185 16.14 5.33 9.62
CA TYR A 185 16.38 4.64 8.37
C TYR A 185 17.86 4.29 8.26
N GLY A 186 18.11 2.99 8.15
CA GLY A 186 19.45 2.46 7.91
C GLY A 186 19.95 2.79 6.50
N LEU A 187 21.11 2.23 6.18
CA LEU A 187 21.67 2.35 4.83
C LEU A 187 20.74 1.69 3.81
N SER A 188 20.55 2.38 2.71
CA SER A 188 19.87 1.82 1.54
C SER A 188 20.82 0.91 0.77
N ALA A 189 20.28 -0.14 0.18
CA ALA A 189 21.02 -1.05 -0.66
C ALA A 189 20.25 -1.42 -1.93
N ARG A 190 20.95 -2.02 -2.87
CA ARG A 190 20.36 -2.64 -4.06
C ARG A 190 20.72 -4.12 -4.09
N GLY A 191 19.75 -4.95 -4.45
CA GLY A 191 19.97 -6.38 -4.62
C GLY A 191 20.91 -6.67 -5.80
N ILE A 192 20.79 -5.87 -6.88
CA ILE A 192 21.66 -5.93 -8.07
C ILE A 192 21.96 -4.50 -8.50
N ALA A 193 23.23 -4.21 -8.77
CA ALA A 193 23.69 -2.99 -9.41
C ALA A 193 24.69 -3.36 -10.50
N LEU A 194 24.28 -3.23 -11.74
CA LEU A 194 25.12 -3.47 -12.92
C LEU A 194 25.29 -2.15 -13.65
N ASP A 195 26.54 -1.75 -13.85
CA ASP A 195 26.94 -0.63 -14.70
C ASP A 195 26.06 0.64 -14.55
N THR A 196 25.82 1.06 -13.33
CA THR A 196 24.94 2.19 -12.99
C THR A 196 25.51 3.54 -13.42
N TRP A 197 26.68 3.55 -14.01
CA TRP A 197 27.43 4.72 -14.46
C TRP A 197 27.15 5.10 -15.91
N GLN A 198 26.79 4.16 -16.79
CA GLN A 198 26.59 4.45 -18.20
C GLN A 198 25.25 5.17 -18.43
N SER A 199 25.34 6.29 -19.12
CA SER A 199 24.17 6.91 -19.75
C SER A 199 23.71 5.99 -20.88
N GLY A 200 22.49 5.43 -20.76
CA GLY A 200 21.84 4.67 -21.82
C GLY A 200 21.47 5.53 -23.02
#